data_dc864ecfae8198279caf6865b1faef97
#
_entry.id   dc864ecfae8198279caf6865b1faef97
#
_cell.length_a   1.000
_cell.length_b   1.000
_cell.length_c   1.000
_cell.angle_alpha   90.00
_cell.angle_beta   90.00
_cell.angle_gamma   90.00
#
_symmetry.space_group_name_H-M   'P 1'
#
loop_
_entity.id
_entity.type
_entity.pdbx_description
1 polymer ?
#
loop_
_entity_poly.entity_id
_entity_poly.type
_entity_poly.pdbx_seq_one_letter_code
_entity_poly.pdbx_strand_id
1 'polypeptide(L)'
;MQDAGRSRCEVLFKKMYGNSAAAVSKKLVAVRWPFGKAKNGGGVDMSAKTVKFTTVNGANKQLEKVVAELEKHPELHKYLAQSGAFYWRPVRGAKRLSAHSYGMTIDIGVKFSDYWRHQSTNENAAITYRNKYPHEIVEIFEKYGFIWGGRWYHYDTMHFEYRPEILMDARGE
;
A
#
# COMPACT_ATOMS: atom_id res chain seq x y z
N MET A 1 8.25 -19.87 6.36
CA MET A 1 7.44 -18.66 6.62
C MET A 1 7.10 -18.01 5.29
N GLN A 2 5.86 -17.63 5.05
CA GLN A 2 5.45 -17.09 3.75
C GLN A 2 4.98 -15.64 3.92
N ASP A 3 5.41 -14.80 2.98
CA ASP A 3 4.95 -13.42 2.88
C ASP A 3 3.75 -13.38 1.92
N ALA A 4 2.53 -13.59 2.44
CA ALA A 4 1.32 -13.65 1.64
C ALA A 4 1.17 -12.44 0.72
N GLY A 5 0.98 -12.67 -0.58
CA GLY A 5 0.89 -11.62 -1.60
C GLY A 5 2.22 -11.06 -2.10
N ARG A 6 3.33 -11.26 -1.41
CA ARG A 6 4.64 -10.76 -1.84
C ARG A 6 5.19 -11.52 -3.05
N SER A 7 4.91 -12.83 -3.16
CA SER A 7 5.14 -13.61 -4.35
C SER A 7 3.97 -13.44 -5.31
N ARG A 8 4.23 -12.96 -6.53
CA ARG A 8 3.20 -12.67 -7.54
C ARG A 8 3.50 -13.40 -8.82
N CYS A 9 2.48 -13.91 -9.48
CA CYS A 9 2.57 -14.38 -10.86
C CYS A 9 2.73 -13.16 -11.79
N GLU A 10 3.97 -12.76 -12.08
CA GLU A 10 4.26 -11.53 -12.82
C GLU A 10 3.64 -11.52 -14.22
N VAL A 11 3.55 -12.68 -14.88
CA VAL A 11 2.90 -12.81 -16.21
C VAL A 11 1.43 -12.44 -16.13
N LEU A 12 0.71 -12.93 -15.12
CA LEU A 12 -0.70 -12.62 -14.89
C LEU A 12 -0.89 -11.12 -14.60
N PHE A 13 -0.06 -10.57 -13.72
CA PHE A 13 -0.13 -9.14 -13.37
C PHE A 13 0.14 -8.23 -14.57
N LYS A 14 1.13 -8.56 -15.40
CA LYS A 14 1.40 -7.83 -16.64
C LYS A 14 0.22 -7.88 -17.62
N LYS A 15 -0.47 -9.02 -17.71
CA LYS A 15 -1.67 -9.18 -18.55
C LYS A 15 -2.84 -8.34 -18.02
N MET A 16 -3.08 -8.34 -16.71
CA MET A 16 -4.18 -7.61 -16.07
C MET A 16 -3.95 -6.10 -16.06
N TYR A 17 -2.81 -5.68 -15.55
CA TYR A 17 -2.52 -4.27 -15.27
C TYR A 17 -1.80 -3.56 -16.41
N GLY A 18 -0.95 -4.26 -17.13
CA GLY A 18 -0.10 -3.74 -18.20
C GLY A 18 1.35 -4.16 -18.05
N ASN A 19 2.05 -4.31 -19.16
CA ASN A 19 3.44 -4.80 -19.23
C ASN A 19 4.49 -3.68 -19.34
N SER A 20 4.07 -2.43 -19.29
CA SER A 20 4.94 -1.24 -19.33
C SER A 20 4.32 -0.09 -18.53
N ALA A 21 5.15 0.89 -18.16
CA ALA A 21 4.69 2.09 -17.47
C ALA A 21 3.57 2.80 -18.27
N ALA A 22 3.71 2.91 -19.58
CA ALA A 22 2.72 3.54 -20.45
C ALA A 22 1.40 2.75 -20.48
N ALA A 23 1.46 1.41 -20.54
CA ALA A 23 0.26 0.57 -20.55
C ALA A 23 -0.50 0.64 -19.22
N VAL A 24 0.23 0.62 -18.08
CA VAL A 24 -0.37 0.79 -16.76
C VAL A 24 -0.95 2.19 -16.60
N SER A 25 -0.23 3.24 -17.02
CA SER A 25 -0.68 4.63 -16.88
C SER A 25 -2.03 4.89 -17.53
N LYS A 26 -2.37 4.19 -18.63
CA LYS A 26 -3.69 4.28 -19.29
C LYS A 26 -4.85 3.76 -18.43
N LYS A 27 -4.55 2.97 -17.41
CA LYS A 27 -5.53 2.38 -16.47
C LYS A 27 -5.55 3.08 -15.12
N LEU A 28 -4.75 4.16 -14.94
CA LEU A 28 -4.71 4.91 -13.71
C LEU A 28 -5.66 6.10 -13.74
N VAL A 29 -6.28 6.35 -12.61
CA VAL A 29 -7.05 7.56 -12.34
C VAL A 29 -6.49 8.28 -11.11
N ALA A 30 -6.79 9.58 -11.00
CA ALA A 30 -6.51 10.33 -9.79
C ALA A 30 -7.57 9.99 -8.73
N VAL A 31 -7.15 9.44 -7.61
CA VAL A 31 -7.97 9.24 -6.41
C VAL A 31 -7.61 10.34 -5.41
N ARG A 32 -8.62 11.01 -4.87
CA ARG A 32 -8.43 12.02 -3.82
C ARG A 32 -7.76 11.38 -2.61
N TRP A 33 -6.68 12.03 -2.11
CA TRP A 33 -5.96 11.64 -0.90
C TRP A 33 -5.73 12.90 -0.06
N PRO A 34 -6.67 13.30 0.79
CA PRO A 34 -6.64 14.59 1.48
C PRO A 34 -5.64 14.66 2.63
N PHE A 35 -5.03 13.55 2.98
CA PHE A 35 -4.07 13.42 4.07
C PHE A 35 -2.69 13.91 3.62
N GLY A 36 -2.49 15.22 3.62
CA GLY A 36 -1.27 15.87 3.14
C GLY A 36 -0.04 15.72 4.05
N LYS A 37 0.93 16.64 3.92
CA LYS A 37 2.11 16.69 4.78
C LYS A 37 1.73 17.20 6.17
N ALA A 38 2.39 16.65 7.21
CA ALA A 38 2.31 17.24 8.55
C ALA A 38 2.83 18.69 8.53
N LYS A 39 2.08 19.62 9.11
CA LYS A 39 2.52 21.01 9.29
C LYS A 39 3.54 21.10 10.41
N ASN A 40 4.46 22.05 10.28
CA ASN A 40 5.31 22.47 11.40
C ASN A 40 4.42 22.92 12.55
N GLY A 41 4.53 22.26 13.71
CA GLY A 41 3.68 22.57 14.87
C GLY A 41 2.56 21.55 15.11
N GLY A 42 2.50 20.43 14.39
CA GLY A 42 1.65 19.28 14.74
C GLY A 42 0.30 19.19 14.06
N GLY A 43 0.00 20.02 13.07
CA GLY A 43 -1.21 19.87 12.23
C GLY A 43 -0.97 19.00 10.99
N VAL A 44 -2.06 18.63 10.30
CA VAL A 44 -2.04 17.98 8.99
C VAL A 44 -2.53 18.97 7.94
N ASP A 45 -1.84 19.05 6.81
CA ASP A 45 -2.33 19.81 5.65
C ASP A 45 -3.36 18.98 4.91
N MET A 46 -4.61 19.39 5.02
CA MET A 46 -5.78 18.77 4.39
C MET A 46 -6.04 19.30 2.97
N SER A 47 -5.12 20.09 2.39
CA SER A 47 -5.28 20.53 1.01
C SER A 47 -5.39 19.32 0.06
N ALA A 48 -6.31 19.40 -0.88
CA ALA A 48 -6.64 18.31 -1.77
C ALA A 48 -5.40 17.79 -2.51
N LYS A 49 -5.04 16.55 -2.25
CA LYS A 49 -3.97 15.81 -2.91
C LYS A 49 -4.58 14.60 -3.60
N THR A 50 -3.96 14.14 -4.64
CA THR A 50 -4.36 12.93 -5.35
C THR A 50 -3.22 11.94 -5.42
N VAL A 51 -3.56 10.66 -5.48
CA VAL A 51 -2.66 9.56 -5.83
C VAL A 51 -3.16 8.89 -7.10
N LYS A 52 -2.23 8.44 -7.96
CA LYS A 52 -2.59 7.67 -9.15
C LYS A 52 -2.83 6.22 -8.76
N PHE A 53 -4.04 5.71 -9.01
CA PHE A 53 -4.44 4.36 -8.65
C PHE A 53 -5.15 3.65 -9.79
N THR A 54 -5.00 2.32 -9.88
CA THR A 54 -5.55 1.54 -11.00
C THR A 54 -7.06 1.38 -10.91
N THR A 55 -7.72 1.37 -12.07
CA THR A 55 -9.15 1.05 -12.20
C THR A 55 -9.40 -0.46 -12.32
N VAL A 56 -8.34 -1.26 -12.52
CA VAL A 56 -8.46 -2.71 -12.65
C VAL A 56 -9.08 -3.29 -11.38
N ASN A 57 -10.05 -4.18 -11.56
CA ASN A 57 -10.82 -4.81 -10.48
C ASN A 57 -11.49 -3.81 -9.50
N GLY A 58 -11.70 -2.57 -9.91
CA GLY A 58 -12.33 -1.55 -9.07
C GLY A 58 -11.45 -1.04 -7.92
N ALA A 59 -10.14 -1.28 -7.96
CA ALA A 59 -9.21 -0.93 -6.87
C ALA A 59 -9.27 0.54 -6.47
N ASN A 60 -9.40 1.47 -7.45
CA ASN A 60 -9.59 2.88 -7.18
C ASN A 60 -10.86 3.17 -6.35
N LYS A 61 -11.95 2.46 -6.63
CA LYS A 61 -13.23 2.61 -5.91
C LYS A 61 -13.12 2.13 -4.47
N GLN A 62 -12.35 1.08 -4.23
CA GLN A 62 -12.10 0.62 -2.88
C GLN A 62 -11.19 1.60 -2.10
N LEU A 63 -10.19 2.18 -2.76
CA LEU A 63 -9.37 3.22 -2.13
C LEU A 63 -10.19 4.49 -1.80
N GLU A 64 -11.14 4.88 -2.65
CA GLU A 64 -12.10 5.97 -2.36
C GLU A 64 -12.91 5.69 -1.09
N LYS A 65 -13.35 4.44 -0.87
CA LYS A 65 -14.06 4.03 0.37
C LYS A 65 -13.14 4.06 1.59
N VAL A 66 -11.90 3.60 1.45
CA VAL A 66 -10.87 3.72 2.50
C VAL A 66 -10.70 5.18 2.92
N VAL A 67 -10.56 6.09 1.95
CA VAL A 67 -10.43 7.54 2.22
C VAL A 67 -11.65 8.07 2.98
N ALA A 68 -12.86 7.74 2.51
CA ALA A 68 -14.09 8.20 3.14
C ALA A 68 -14.24 7.69 4.59
N GLU A 69 -13.73 6.50 4.88
CA GLU A 69 -13.72 5.98 6.26
C GLU A 69 -12.66 6.70 7.11
N LEU A 70 -11.43 6.80 6.60
CA LEU A 70 -10.32 7.46 7.29
C LEU A 70 -10.60 8.96 7.61
N GLU A 71 -11.39 9.65 6.77
CA GLU A 71 -11.79 11.03 7.03
C GLU A 71 -12.65 11.20 8.29
N LYS A 72 -13.32 10.14 8.76
CA LYS A 72 -14.09 10.13 10.00
C LYS A 72 -13.21 10.00 11.25
N HIS A 73 -11.93 9.71 11.10
CA HIS A 73 -10.95 9.41 12.14
C HIS A 73 -9.80 10.44 12.16
N PRO A 74 -10.02 11.69 12.58
CA PRO A 74 -9.00 12.74 12.56
C PRO A 74 -7.71 12.39 13.32
N GLU A 75 -7.82 11.59 14.38
CA GLU A 75 -6.70 11.10 15.19
C GLU A 75 -5.71 10.23 14.41
N LEU A 76 -6.17 9.59 13.30
CA LEU A 76 -5.36 8.75 12.43
C LEU A 76 -4.63 9.55 11.34
N HIS A 77 -5.05 10.77 11.03
CA HIS A 77 -4.55 11.53 9.88
C HIS A 77 -3.03 11.76 9.90
N LYS A 78 -2.42 11.89 11.09
CA LYS A 78 -0.95 12.05 11.22
C LYS A 78 -0.17 10.87 10.62
N TYR A 79 -0.75 9.67 10.60
CA TYR A 79 -0.14 8.45 10.06
C TYR A 79 -0.32 8.32 8.54
N LEU A 80 -1.12 9.17 7.91
CA LEU A 80 -1.49 9.08 6.51
C LEU A 80 -0.76 10.10 5.62
N ALA A 81 0.00 11.03 6.21
CA ALA A 81 0.76 12.03 5.48
C ALA A 81 1.97 11.42 4.75
N GLN A 82 2.44 12.06 3.68
CA GLN A 82 3.58 11.61 2.87
C GLN A 82 3.36 10.24 2.21
N SER A 83 2.19 10.03 1.64
CA SER A 83 1.83 8.80 0.94
C SER A 83 2.24 8.81 -0.52
N GLY A 84 2.47 7.61 -1.07
CA GLY A 84 2.82 7.40 -2.48
C GLY A 84 2.21 6.11 -3.03
N ALA A 85 1.73 6.14 -4.29
CA ALA A 85 1.10 4.97 -4.91
C ALA A 85 1.86 4.49 -6.15
N PHE A 86 1.50 4.95 -7.35
CA PHE A 86 2.12 4.48 -8.58
C PHE A 86 3.58 4.92 -8.73
N TYR A 87 4.46 3.95 -8.94
CA TYR A 87 5.85 4.17 -9.33
C TYR A 87 6.40 2.95 -10.07
N TRP A 88 6.71 3.10 -11.36
CA TRP A 88 7.23 2.02 -12.19
C TRP A 88 8.69 1.73 -11.87
N ARG A 89 8.95 0.63 -11.16
CA ARG A 89 10.30 0.20 -10.78
C ARG A 89 10.35 -1.28 -10.41
N PRO A 90 11.51 -1.94 -10.52
CA PRO A 90 11.70 -3.24 -9.88
C PRO A 90 11.69 -3.11 -8.35
N VAL A 91 11.47 -4.20 -7.66
CA VAL A 91 11.74 -4.30 -6.22
C VAL A 91 13.24 -4.12 -5.99
N ARG A 92 13.61 -3.34 -4.97
CA ARG A 92 15.01 -3.12 -4.61
C ARG A 92 15.72 -4.45 -4.36
N GLY A 93 16.80 -4.72 -5.14
CA GLY A 93 17.58 -5.94 -5.05
C GLY A 93 16.96 -7.16 -5.74
N ALA A 94 15.90 -6.98 -6.56
CA ALA A 94 15.27 -8.06 -7.31
C ALA A 94 15.00 -7.67 -8.77
N LYS A 95 14.86 -8.68 -9.65
CA LYS A 95 14.49 -8.46 -11.06
C LYS A 95 12.99 -8.25 -11.27
N ARG A 96 12.15 -8.70 -10.33
CA ARG A 96 10.68 -8.59 -10.41
C ARG A 96 10.20 -7.17 -10.19
N LEU A 97 9.08 -6.80 -10.83
CA LEU A 97 8.45 -5.50 -10.63
C LEU A 97 7.87 -5.35 -9.22
N SER A 98 7.94 -4.13 -8.67
CA SER A 98 7.23 -3.76 -7.46
C SER A 98 5.72 -3.74 -7.72
N ALA A 99 4.90 -3.99 -6.69
CA ALA A 99 3.44 -3.83 -6.76
C ALA A 99 3.03 -2.38 -7.12
N HIS A 100 3.82 -1.39 -6.71
CA HIS A 100 3.63 0.00 -7.11
C HIS A 100 3.63 0.21 -8.62
N SER A 101 4.36 -0.62 -9.37
CA SER A 101 4.39 -0.56 -10.84
C SER A 101 3.05 -0.87 -11.49
N TYR A 102 2.15 -1.54 -10.79
CA TYR A 102 0.81 -1.86 -11.25
C TYR A 102 -0.26 -0.86 -10.79
N GLY A 103 0.12 0.13 -9.97
CA GLY A 103 -0.78 1.16 -9.46
C GLY A 103 -1.87 0.64 -8.50
N MET A 104 -1.67 -0.53 -7.91
CA MET A 104 -2.62 -1.19 -7.01
C MET A 104 -2.21 -1.10 -5.53
N THR A 105 -1.21 -0.30 -5.23
CA THR A 105 -0.52 -0.25 -3.94
C THR A 105 -0.38 1.19 -3.49
N ILE A 106 -0.47 1.41 -2.19
CA ILE A 106 -0.18 2.68 -1.55
C ILE A 106 0.72 2.48 -0.34
N ASP A 107 1.77 3.29 -0.23
CA ASP A 107 2.55 3.48 0.98
C ASP A 107 2.02 4.70 1.71
N ILE A 108 1.76 4.59 3.02
CA ILE A 108 1.24 5.67 3.84
C ILE A 108 2.27 6.12 4.88
N GLY A 109 2.19 7.37 5.29
CA GLY A 109 2.88 7.93 6.46
C GLY A 109 4.32 7.50 6.66
N VAL A 110 5.17 7.61 5.65
CA VAL A 110 6.57 7.11 5.63
C VAL A 110 7.36 7.42 6.92
N LYS A 111 7.04 8.50 7.60
CA LYS A 111 7.67 8.88 8.89
C LYS A 111 7.46 7.82 9.99
N PHE A 112 6.38 7.06 9.93
CA PHE A 112 6.02 6.04 10.93
C PHE A 112 6.36 4.63 10.46
N SER A 113 6.95 4.49 9.25
CA SER A 113 7.24 3.19 8.67
C SER A 113 8.35 2.46 9.40
N ASP A 114 8.14 1.16 9.56
CA ASP A 114 9.17 0.22 9.91
C ASP A 114 9.27 -0.81 8.77
N TYR A 115 10.47 -0.99 8.24
CA TYR A 115 10.75 -1.89 7.12
C TYR A 115 11.86 -2.85 7.50
N TRP A 116 11.65 -4.15 7.27
CA TRP A 116 12.58 -5.20 7.71
C TRP A 116 14.03 -4.99 7.22
N ARG A 117 14.21 -4.45 5.98
CA ARG A 117 15.56 -4.19 5.44
C ARG A 117 16.33 -3.07 6.15
N HIS A 118 15.69 -2.33 7.03
CA HIS A 118 16.40 -1.39 7.91
C HIS A 118 17.14 -2.11 9.04
N GLN A 119 16.80 -3.38 9.32
CA GLN A 119 17.49 -4.20 10.32
C GLN A 119 18.55 -5.11 9.68
N SER A 120 18.26 -5.70 8.51
CA SER A 120 19.19 -6.59 7.81
C SER A 120 18.92 -6.59 6.30
N THR A 121 20.00 -6.70 5.52
CA THR A 121 19.93 -6.96 4.08
C THR A 121 19.92 -8.47 3.76
N ASN A 122 20.24 -9.32 4.74
CA ASN A 122 20.16 -10.77 4.63
C ASN A 122 18.74 -11.24 4.87
N GLU A 123 18.13 -11.88 3.88
CA GLU A 123 16.74 -12.38 3.93
C GLU A 123 16.56 -13.55 4.93
N ASN A 124 17.66 -14.23 5.32
CA ASN A 124 17.64 -15.30 6.31
C ASN A 124 17.98 -14.85 7.74
N ALA A 125 18.23 -13.56 7.94
CA ALA A 125 18.51 -13.04 9.28
C ALA A 125 17.24 -13.06 10.14
N ALA A 126 17.43 -13.32 11.43
CA ALA A 126 16.37 -13.07 12.41
C ALA A 126 16.07 -11.57 12.47
N ILE A 127 14.82 -11.21 12.31
CA ILE A 127 14.34 -9.81 12.35
C ILE A 127 13.35 -9.65 13.50
N THR A 128 13.42 -8.50 14.17
CA THR A 128 12.48 -8.14 15.23
C THR A 128 11.34 -7.35 14.62
N TYR A 129 10.11 -7.82 14.76
CA TYR A 129 8.93 -7.09 14.30
C TYR A 129 8.78 -5.75 15.02
N ARG A 130 8.50 -4.72 14.22
CA ARG A 130 8.21 -3.36 14.71
C ARG A 130 7.05 -2.78 13.93
N ASN A 131 6.17 -2.08 14.63
CA ASN A 131 5.06 -1.34 14.04
C ASN A 131 4.72 -0.12 14.88
N LYS A 132 4.42 0.99 14.21
CA LYS A 132 3.97 2.25 14.83
C LYS A 132 2.59 2.68 14.35
N TYR A 133 1.99 1.97 13.37
CA TYR A 133 0.66 2.29 12.90
C TYR A 133 -0.40 1.71 13.83
N PRO A 134 -1.47 2.47 14.15
CA PRO A 134 -2.66 1.94 14.83
C PRO A 134 -3.28 0.80 14.01
N HIS A 135 -3.72 -0.25 14.69
CA HIS A 135 -4.34 -1.42 14.03
C HIS A 135 -5.64 -1.05 13.31
N GLU A 136 -6.33 -0.04 13.78
CA GLU A 136 -7.55 0.50 13.18
C GLU A 136 -7.36 0.92 11.71
N ILE A 137 -6.20 1.52 11.35
CA ILE A 137 -5.87 1.81 9.95
C ILE A 137 -5.83 0.51 9.14
N VAL A 138 -5.23 -0.55 9.69
CA VAL A 138 -5.14 -1.85 9.02
C VAL A 138 -6.53 -2.43 8.79
N GLU A 139 -7.39 -2.43 9.79
CA GLU A 139 -8.77 -2.92 9.72
C GLU A 139 -9.58 -2.17 8.64
N ILE A 140 -9.44 -0.83 8.58
CA ILE A 140 -10.10 -0.02 7.55
C ILE A 140 -9.65 -0.45 6.15
N PHE A 141 -8.36 -0.62 5.92
CA PHE A 141 -7.86 -1.05 4.61
C PHE A 141 -8.30 -2.48 4.26
N GLU A 142 -8.19 -3.43 5.20
CA GLU A 142 -8.56 -4.84 5.00
C GLU A 142 -10.06 -5.01 4.74
N LYS A 143 -10.91 -4.20 5.35
CA LYS A 143 -12.37 -4.14 5.08
C LYS A 143 -12.66 -3.88 3.61
N TYR A 144 -11.81 -3.14 2.91
CA TYR A 144 -11.99 -2.79 1.50
C TYR A 144 -11.06 -3.56 0.54
N GLY A 145 -10.54 -4.71 0.98
CA GLY A 145 -9.83 -5.64 0.13
C GLY A 145 -8.33 -5.38 -0.03
N PHE A 146 -7.73 -4.58 0.84
CA PHE A 146 -6.28 -4.36 0.87
C PHE A 146 -5.61 -5.28 1.87
N ILE A 147 -4.55 -5.95 1.48
CA ILE A 147 -3.64 -6.63 2.42
C ILE A 147 -2.62 -5.63 2.95
N TRP A 148 -2.13 -5.88 4.18
CA TRP A 148 -1.12 -5.07 4.83
C TRP A 148 0.25 -5.74 4.85
N GLY A 149 1.28 -5.06 4.38
CA GLY A 149 2.66 -5.55 4.40
C GLY A 149 3.26 -5.73 5.80
N GLY A 150 2.65 -5.15 6.83
CA GLY A 150 3.03 -5.38 8.22
C GLY A 150 2.72 -6.79 8.74
N ARG A 151 1.88 -7.58 8.04
CA ARG A 151 1.62 -8.99 8.36
C ARG A 151 2.65 -9.96 7.79
N TRP A 152 3.58 -9.47 6.98
CA TRP A 152 4.63 -10.32 6.41
C TRP A 152 5.75 -10.59 7.41
N TYR A 153 6.43 -11.71 7.26
CA TYR A 153 7.68 -11.95 7.99
C TYR A 153 8.72 -10.88 7.62
N HIS A 154 8.91 -10.65 6.32
CA HIS A 154 9.69 -9.52 5.82
C HIS A 154 8.81 -8.27 5.74
N TYR A 155 8.39 -7.79 6.89
CA TYR A 155 7.38 -6.77 7.04
C TYR A 155 7.74 -5.43 6.38
N ASP A 156 6.68 -4.74 5.94
CA ASP A 156 6.71 -3.39 5.39
C ASP A 156 5.46 -2.66 5.86
N THR A 157 5.57 -1.95 6.99
CA THR A 157 4.39 -1.47 7.70
C THR A 157 3.67 -0.30 7.04
N MET A 158 4.32 0.43 6.11
CA MET A 158 3.66 1.49 5.34
C MET A 158 2.84 0.96 4.16
N HIS A 159 3.06 -0.29 3.74
CA HIS A 159 2.62 -0.85 2.47
C HIS A 159 1.25 -1.51 2.55
N PHE A 160 0.30 -1.01 1.73
CA PHE A 160 -1.01 -1.62 1.51
C PHE A 160 -1.20 -1.95 0.04
N GLU A 161 -1.68 -3.16 -0.27
CA GLU A 161 -1.80 -3.69 -1.62
C GLU A 161 -3.22 -4.23 -1.83
N TYR A 162 -3.92 -3.79 -2.89
CA TYR A 162 -5.27 -4.27 -3.19
C TYR A 162 -5.21 -5.72 -3.67
N ARG A 163 -5.63 -6.64 -2.83
CA ARG A 163 -5.56 -8.09 -3.04
C ARG A 163 -6.76 -8.79 -2.37
N PRO A 164 -7.98 -8.48 -2.81
CA PRO A 164 -9.18 -9.04 -2.19
C PRO A 164 -9.21 -10.58 -2.22
N GLU A 165 -8.63 -11.20 -3.24
CA GLU A 165 -8.56 -12.66 -3.38
C GLU A 165 -7.80 -13.34 -2.24
N ILE A 166 -6.82 -12.67 -1.63
CA ILE A 166 -6.08 -13.23 -0.49
C ILE A 166 -6.91 -13.15 0.79
N LEU A 167 -7.71 -12.09 0.95
CA LEU A 167 -8.54 -11.91 2.14
C LEU A 167 -9.78 -12.81 2.12
N MET A 168 -10.33 -13.08 0.93
CA MET A 168 -11.47 -13.99 0.77
C MET A 168 -11.07 -15.43 1.14
N ASP A 169 -9.94 -15.90 0.61
CA ASP A 169 -9.40 -17.23 0.93
C ASP A 169 -9.13 -17.40 2.43
N ALA A 170 -8.63 -16.35 3.09
CA ALA A 170 -8.38 -16.37 4.54
C ALA A 170 -9.65 -16.42 5.39
N ARG A 171 -10.82 -16.03 4.84
CA ARG A 171 -12.14 -16.09 5.52
C ARG A 171 -12.91 -17.37 5.23
N GLY A 172 -12.43 -18.20 4.31
CA GLY A 172 -13.13 -19.42 3.88
C GLY A 172 -14.39 -19.14 3.04
N GLU A 173 -14.44 -17.99 2.37
CA GLU A 173 -15.52 -17.57 1.45
C GLU A 173 -15.18 -17.94 0.00
#